data_7f825366078a71a4197f9304e4f9b9b5
#
_entry.id   7f825366078a71a4197f9304e4f9b9b5
#
_cell.length_a   1.000
_cell.length_b   1.000
_cell.length_c   1.000
_cell.angle_alpha   90.00
_cell.angle_beta   90.00
_cell.angle_gamma   90.00
#
_symmetry.space_group_name_H-M   'P 1'
#
loop_
_entity.id
_entity.type
_entity.pdbx_description
1 polymer ?
#
loop_
_entity_poly.entity_id
_entity_poly.type
_entity_poly.pdbx_seq_one_letter_code
_entity_poly.pdbx_strand_id
1 'polypeptide(L)'
;MTTRNLIITAGGLDDARVHALLEYHVRIARSETGRCSAHALDLDSLRTPDISFYSAWDGETLLGIGALKRLSPTHGEIKSMHTAEASRRKGVGAAIVRHIVDAARSAGMTRVSLETGSWPYFVPARALYQSQGFVECGPFGDYKPDPNSVFMTLGL
;
A
#
# COMPACT_ATOMS: atom_id res chain seq x y z
N MET A 1 17.03 -21.46 8.72
CA MET A 1 16.07 -20.49 8.16
C MET A 1 15.03 -20.18 9.21
N THR A 2 14.92 -18.93 9.55
CA THR A 2 13.96 -18.52 10.56
C THR A 2 12.57 -18.43 9.92
N THR A 3 11.63 -19.22 10.41
CA THR A 3 10.23 -19.09 10.01
C THR A 3 9.67 -17.88 10.71
N ARG A 4 9.29 -16.88 9.94
CA ARG A 4 8.71 -15.66 10.47
C ARG A 4 7.26 -15.89 10.83
N ASN A 5 6.90 -15.52 12.04
CA ASN A 5 5.52 -15.58 12.49
C ASN A 5 4.80 -14.26 12.10
N LEU A 6 4.49 -14.13 10.81
CA LEU A 6 3.86 -12.94 10.26
C LEU A 6 2.37 -12.92 10.58
N ILE A 7 1.95 -11.88 11.30
CA ILE A 7 0.53 -11.65 11.60
C ILE A 7 0.13 -10.30 11.05
N ILE A 8 -0.92 -10.26 10.24
CA ILE A 8 -1.51 -9.03 9.72
C ILE A 8 -2.79 -8.75 10.47
N THR A 9 -2.88 -7.56 11.07
CA THR A 9 -4.05 -7.14 11.85
C THR A 9 -4.69 -5.92 11.21
N ALA A 10 -6.01 -5.83 11.34
CA ALA A 10 -6.73 -4.62 10.98
C ALA A 10 -6.45 -3.55 12.06
N GLY A 11 -6.16 -2.32 11.62
CA GLY A 11 -5.92 -1.21 12.52
C GLY A 11 -4.45 -1.02 12.86
N GLY A 12 -4.20 -0.37 14.00
CA GLY A 12 -2.86 -0.01 14.45
C GLY A 12 -2.53 1.46 14.28
N LEU A 13 -3.48 2.29 13.83
CA LEU A 13 -3.24 3.72 13.59
C LEU A 13 -2.92 4.51 14.87
N ASP A 14 -3.18 3.96 16.05
CA ASP A 14 -2.85 4.60 17.32
C ASP A 14 -1.49 4.15 17.89
N ASP A 15 -0.83 3.21 17.23
CA ASP A 15 0.46 2.69 17.70
C ASP A 15 1.60 3.61 17.23
N ALA A 16 2.49 3.97 18.17
CA ALA A 16 3.61 4.88 17.88
C ALA A 16 4.57 4.31 16.81
N ARG A 17 4.73 2.98 16.76
CA ARG A 17 5.58 2.33 15.74
C ARG A 17 4.98 2.46 14.35
N VAL A 18 3.66 2.37 14.26
CA VAL A 18 2.92 2.59 13.01
C VAL A 18 3.04 4.06 12.58
N HIS A 19 2.88 5.00 13.52
CA HIS A 19 3.05 6.43 13.24
C HIS A 19 4.42 6.73 12.65
N ALA A 20 5.47 6.18 13.24
CA ALA A 20 6.85 6.41 12.78
C ALA A 20 7.04 5.89 11.35
N LEU A 21 6.50 4.70 11.03
CA LEU A 21 6.62 4.13 9.69
C LEU A 21 5.81 4.93 8.67
N LEU A 22 4.61 5.39 9.03
CA LEU A 22 3.79 6.24 8.17
C LEU A 22 4.47 7.58 7.87
N GLU A 23 5.03 8.23 8.87
CA GLU A 23 5.75 9.50 8.68
C GLU A 23 6.94 9.30 7.74
N TYR A 24 7.68 8.22 7.93
CA TYR A 24 8.79 7.87 7.04
C TYR A 24 8.30 7.62 5.62
N HIS A 25 7.22 6.86 5.46
CA HIS A 25 6.62 6.58 4.16
C HIS A 25 6.23 7.87 3.42
N VAL A 26 5.53 8.77 4.08
CA VAL A 26 5.10 10.05 3.48
C VAL A 26 6.30 10.89 3.08
N ARG A 27 7.31 10.98 3.96
CA ARG A 27 8.52 11.76 3.69
C ARG A 27 9.28 11.21 2.49
N ILE A 28 9.45 9.88 2.40
CA ILE A 28 10.15 9.26 1.28
C ILE A 28 9.34 9.41 -0.01
N ALA A 29 8.04 9.22 0.03
CA ALA A 29 7.20 9.39 -1.15
C ALA A 29 7.33 10.81 -1.72
N ARG A 30 7.36 11.81 -0.86
CA ARG A 30 7.51 13.20 -1.28
C ARG A 30 8.91 13.52 -1.78
N SER A 31 9.96 12.93 -1.19
CA SER A 31 11.36 13.19 -1.59
C SER A 31 11.75 12.43 -2.86
N GLU A 32 11.13 11.26 -3.12
CA GLU A 32 11.44 10.40 -4.27
C GLU A 32 10.43 10.57 -5.40
N THR A 33 9.62 11.62 -5.37
CA THR A 33 8.63 11.96 -6.37
C THR A 33 8.67 13.47 -6.60
N GLY A 34 8.25 13.93 -7.78
CA GLY A 34 8.11 15.36 -8.04
C GLY A 34 7.17 16.01 -7.02
N ARG A 35 7.47 17.26 -6.64
CA ARG A 35 6.76 17.98 -5.56
C ARG A 35 5.24 17.95 -5.66
N CYS A 36 4.70 18.02 -6.88
CA CYS A 36 3.27 18.10 -7.09
C CYS A 36 2.62 16.73 -7.34
N SER A 37 3.41 15.64 -7.29
CA SER A 37 2.98 14.31 -7.72
C SER A 37 2.91 13.30 -6.58
N ALA A 38 3.23 13.69 -5.34
CA ALA A 38 3.15 12.78 -4.21
C ALA A 38 1.69 12.70 -3.71
N HIS A 39 1.12 11.50 -3.72
CA HIS A 39 -0.27 11.23 -3.33
C HIS A 39 -0.37 10.40 -2.06
N ALA A 40 0.71 10.34 -1.25
CA ALA A 40 0.72 9.61 0.01
C ALA A 40 -0.22 10.28 1.02
N LEU A 41 -1.03 9.46 1.70
CA LEU A 41 -1.96 9.94 2.72
C LEU A 41 -1.27 10.04 4.08
N ASP A 42 -1.58 11.09 4.82
CA ASP A 42 -1.17 11.26 6.21
C ASP A 42 -2.08 10.46 7.15
N LEU A 43 -1.76 10.50 8.46
CA LEU A 43 -2.48 9.74 9.48
C LEU A 43 -3.98 10.07 9.52
N ASP A 44 -4.33 11.36 9.46
CA ASP A 44 -5.73 11.78 9.56
C ASP A 44 -6.54 11.31 8.37
N SER A 45 -5.95 11.36 7.18
CA SER A 45 -6.59 10.90 5.94
C SER A 45 -6.85 9.39 5.96
N LEU A 46 -6.07 8.62 6.72
CA LEU A 46 -6.25 7.18 6.86
C LEU A 46 -7.34 6.79 7.87
N ARG A 47 -7.89 7.74 8.63
CA ARG A 47 -8.93 7.49 9.63
C ARG A 47 -10.35 7.64 9.09
N THR A 48 -10.53 7.89 7.80
CA THR A 48 -11.86 8.04 7.20
C THR A 48 -12.57 6.68 7.06
N PRO A 49 -13.92 6.65 7.04
CA PRO A 49 -14.66 5.37 7.00
C PRO A 49 -14.44 4.53 5.74
N ASP A 50 -13.99 5.14 4.65
CA ASP A 50 -13.70 4.45 3.39
C ASP A 50 -12.32 3.78 3.37
N ILE A 51 -11.53 3.92 4.44
CA ILE A 51 -10.19 3.34 4.57
C ILE A 51 -10.22 2.16 5.55
N SER A 52 -9.69 1.02 5.11
CA SER A 52 -9.34 -0.12 5.96
C SER A 52 -7.82 -0.18 6.05
N PHE A 53 -7.28 0.00 7.25
CA PHE A 53 -5.83 0.03 7.46
C PHE A 53 -5.36 -1.28 8.08
N TYR A 54 -4.17 -1.74 7.64
CA TYR A 54 -3.57 -3.00 8.10
C TYR A 54 -2.13 -2.79 8.51
N SER A 55 -1.72 -3.51 9.55
CA SER A 55 -0.33 -3.55 10.01
C SER A 55 0.13 -5.00 10.13
N ALA A 56 1.37 -5.26 9.75
CA ALA A 56 1.97 -6.59 9.75
C ALA A 56 3.05 -6.67 10.81
N TRP A 57 3.01 -7.71 11.64
CA TRP A 57 3.83 -7.85 12.83
C TRP A 57 4.49 -9.22 12.93
N ASP A 58 5.66 -9.25 13.55
CA ASP A 58 6.30 -10.44 14.11
C ASP A 58 6.50 -10.15 15.59
N GLY A 59 5.60 -10.67 16.46
CA GLY A 59 5.59 -10.28 17.86
C GLY A 59 5.36 -8.77 18.01
N GLU A 60 6.32 -8.07 18.61
CA GLU A 60 6.27 -6.62 18.80
C GLU A 60 6.97 -5.84 17.69
N THR A 61 7.51 -6.54 16.69
CA THR A 61 8.22 -5.90 15.58
C THR A 61 7.27 -5.59 14.46
N LEU A 62 7.13 -4.31 14.11
CA LEU A 62 6.35 -3.88 12.96
C LEU A 62 7.14 -4.18 11.68
N LEU A 63 6.54 -4.97 10.77
CA LEU A 63 7.17 -5.39 9.52
C LEU A 63 6.74 -4.52 8.34
N GLY A 64 5.52 -4.02 8.35
CA GLY A 64 4.98 -3.21 7.27
C GLY A 64 3.55 -2.77 7.49
N ILE A 65 3.08 -1.95 6.59
CA ILE A 65 1.73 -1.38 6.62
C ILE A 65 1.14 -1.36 5.23
N GLY A 66 -0.19 -1.24 5.16
CA GLY A 66 -0.92 -1.05 3.91
C GLY A 66 -2.36 -0.68 4.20
N ALA A 67 -3.03 -0.11 3.22
CA ALA A 67 -4.40 0.33 3.37
C ALA A 67 -5.20 0.04 2.11
N LEU A 68 -6.51 -0.17 2.28
CA LEU A 68 -7.47 -0.31 1.20
C LEU A 68 -8.48 0.82 1.31
N LYS A 69 -8.57 1.64 0.28
CA LYS A 69 -9.57 2.69 0.19
C LYS A 69 -10.70 2.22 -0.73
N ARG A 70 -11.95 2.37 -0.28
CA ARG A 70 -13.11 2.08 -1.12
C ARG A 70 -13.39 3.29 -2.03
N LEU A 71 -13.22 3.11 -3.32
CA LEU A 71 -13.52 4.14 -4.32
C LEU A 71 -14.99 4.07 -4.75
N SER A 72 -15.51 2.84 -4.85
CA SER A 72 -16.91 2.54 -5.17
C SER A 72 -17.26 1.19 -4.55
N PRO A 73 -18.51 0.73 -4.58
CA PRO A 73 -18.86 -0.59 -4.06
C PRO A 73 -18.07 -1.74 -4.68
N THR A 74 -17.54 -1.57 -5.89
CA THR A 74 -16.84 -2.63 -6.63
C THR A 74 -15.36 -2.33 -6.91
N HIS A 75 -14.84 -1.14 -6.54
CA HIS A 75 -13.48 -0.74 -6.86
C HIS A 75 -12.76 -0.23 -5.61
N GLY A 76 -11.60 -0.83 -5.31
CA GLY A 76 -10.74 -0.40 -4.21
C GLY A 76 -9.39 0.10 -4.69
N GLU A 77 -8.73 0.86 -3.83
CA GLU A 77 -7.38 1.37 -4.09
C GLU A 77 -6.44 0.97 -2.94
N ILE A 78 -5.29 0.39 -3.28
CA ILE A 78 -4.23 0.13 -2.30
C ILE A 78 -3.47 1.43 -2.07
N LYS A 79 -3.31 1.81 -0.80
CA LYS A 79 -2.57 3.02 -0.40
C LYS A 79 -1.62 2.70 0.74
N SER A 80 -0.64 3.58 0.94
CA SER A 80 0.26 3.56 2.09
C SER A 80 1.02 2.25 2.27
N MET A 81 1.27 1.53 1.19
CA MET A 81 2.08 0.32 1.22
C MET A 81 3.52 0.67 1.56
N HIS A 82 4.00 0.14 2.68
CA HIS A 82 5.39 0.33 3.06
C HIS A 82 5.87 -0.85 3.91
N THR A 83 6.99 -1.45 3.49
CA THR A 83 7.66 -2.49 4.28
C THR A 83 8.83 -1.84 5.02
N ALA A 84 8.94 -2.11 6.32
CA ALA A 84 10.06 -1.61 7.12
C ALA A 84 11.38 -2.07 6.50
N GLU A 85 12.38 -1.20 6.49
CA GLU A 85 13.65 -1.44 5.79
C GLU A 85 14.30 -2.77 6.20
N ALA A 86 14.33 -3.07 7.49
CA ALA A 86 14.91 -4.31 8.01
C ALA A 86 14.10 -5.55 7.59
N SER A 87 12.89 -5.38 7.09
CA SER A 87 11.98 -6.48 6.71
C SER A 87 11.82 -6.63 5.21
N ARG A 88 12.50 -5.82 4.41
CA ARG A 88 12.42 -5.89 2.95
C ARG A 88 13.00 -7.20 2.43
N ARG A 89 12.50 -7.63 1.25
CA ARG A 89 12.92 -8.86 0.55
C ARG A 89 12.61 -10.14 1.32
N LYS A 90 11.70 -10.09 2.29
CA LYS A 90 11.31 -11.25 3.11
C LYS A 90 9.86 -11.67 2.90
N GLY A 91 9.23 -11.19 1.82
CA GLY A 91 7.85 -11.55 1.47
C GLY A 91 6.78 -10.80 2.23
N VAL A 92 7.13 -9.81 3.04
CA VAL A 92 6.17 -9.03 3.84
C VAL A 92 5.23 -8.23 2.95
N GLY A 93 5.78 -7.51 1.97
CA GLY A 93 4.99 -6.72 1.03
C GLY A 93 3.99 -7.58 0.27
N ALA A 94 4.43 -8.73 -0.24
CA ALA A 94 3.55 -9.67 -0.93
C ALA A 94 2.43 -10.17 -0.03
N ALA A 95 2.73 -10.47 1.24
CA ALA A 95 1.72 -10.93 2.19
C ALA A 95 0.68 -9.84 2.47
N ILE A 96 1.11 -8.59 2.61
CA ILE A 96 0.18 -7.46 2.83
C ILE A 96 -0.72 -7.25 1.60
N VAL A 97 -0.14 -7.28 0.41
CA VAL A 97 -0.93 -7.12 -0.84
C VAL A 97 -1.98 -8.23 -0.95
N ARG A 98 -1.59 -9.49 -0.72
CA ARG A 98 -2.53 -10.61 -0.76
C ARG A 98 -3.66 -10.45 0.26
N HIS A 99 -3.31 -10.01 1.47
CA HIS A 99 -4.31 -9.78 2.52
C HIS A 99 -5.32 -8.70 2.11
N ILE A 100 -4.83 -7.59 1.54
CA ILE A 100 -5.69 -6.50 1.08
C ILE A 100 -6.58 -6.95 -0.09
N VAL A 101 -6.02 -7.70 -1.04
CA VAL A 101 -6.78 -8.23 -2.18
C VAL A 101 -7.89 -9.19 -1.69
N ASP A 102 -7.57 -10.05 -0.74
CA ASP A 102 -8.58 -10.97 -0.16
C ASP A 102 -9.67 -10.20 0.58
N ALA A 103 -9.30 -9.15 1.31
CA ALA A 103 -10.27 -8.28 1.98
C ALA A 103 -11.18 -7.58 0.97
N ALA A 104 -10.64 -7.13 -0.15
CA ALA A 104 -11.40 -6.49 -1.21
C ALA A 104 -12.41 -7.48 -1.83
N ARG A 105 -11.98 -8.72 -2.10
CA ARG A 105 -12.89 -9.77 -2.61
C ARG A 105 -14.02 -10.03 -1.63
N SER A 106 -13.70 -10.16 -0.36
CA SER A 106 -14.70 -10.41 0.69
C SER A 106 -15.70 -9.27 0.82
N ALA A 107 -15.29 -8.05 0.48
CA ALA A 107 -16.15 -6.87 0.50
C ALA A 107 -16.98 -6.70 -0.78
N GLY A 108 -16.88 -7.62 -1.73
CA GLY A 108 -17.65 -7.57 -2.98
C GLY A 108 -17.00 -6.74 -4.09
N MET A 109 -15.74 -6.35 -3.92
CA MET A 109 -15.03 -5.61 -4.97
C MET A 109 -14.61 -6.55 -6.10
N THR A 110 -14.61 -6.03 -7.32
CA THR A 110 -14.22 -6.77 -8.53
C THR A 110 -12.91 -6.25 -9.12
N ARG A 111 -12.37 -5.17 -8.58
CA ARG A 111 -11.13 -4.55 -9.06
C ARG A 111 -10.43 -3.83 -7.93
N VAL A 112 -9.10 -3.93 -7.92
CA VAL A 112 -8.23 -3.17 -7.02
C VAL A 112 -7.17 -2.49 -7.89
N SER A 113 -6.94 -1.21 -7.63
CA SER A 113 -5.97 -0.41 -8.36
C SER A 113 -5.02 0.28 -7.39
N LEU A 114 -3.94 0.82 -7.90
CA LEU A 114 -2.98 1.58 -7.09
C LEU A 114 -2.25 2.61 -7.95
N GLU A 115 -1.70 3.61 -7.27
CA GLU A 115 -0.77 4.55 -7.86
C GLU A 115 0.57 4.39 -7.15
N THR A 116 1.64 4.30 -7.90
CA THR A 116 3.01 4.26 -7.38
C THR A 116 3.87 5.22 -8.19
N GLY A 117 5.17 5.26 -7.90
CA GLY A 117 6.07 6.19 -8.59
C GLY A 117 6.71 5.58 -9.83
N SER A 118 7.12 6.46 -10.75
CA SER A 118 7.88 6.08 -11.95
C SER A 118 9.39 6.14 -11.73
N TRP A 119 9.83 6.81 -10.66
CA TRP A 119 11.26 6.99 -10.36
C TRP A 119 11.93 5.67 -9.94
N PRO A 120 13.27 5.56 -10.09
CA PRO A 120 13.99 4.31 -9.78
C PRO A 120 13.75 3.76 -8.37
N TYR A 121 13.51 4.63 -7.38
CA TYR A 121 13.19 4.21 -6.02
C TYR A 121 12.01 3.22 -5.98
N PHE A 122 11.04 3.37 -6.89
CA PHE A 122 9.81 2.59 -6.89
C PHE A 122 9.89 1.31 -7.73
N VAL A 123 11.04 1.00 -8.32
CA VAL A 123 11.21 -0.24 -9.12
C VAL A 123 10.85 -1.49 -8.31
N PRO A 124 11.32 -1.66 -7.04
CA PRO A 124 10.94 -2.84 -6.26
C PRO A 124 9.43 -2.91 -5.99
N ALA A 125 8.78 -1.77 -5.75
CA ALA A 125 7.34 -1.74 -5.53
C ALA A 125 6.58 -2.17 -6.78
N ARG A 126 6.94 -1.63 -7.95
CA ARG A 126 6.30 -2.03 -9.21
C ARG A 126 6.50 -3.52 -9.49
N ALA A 127 7.70 -4.06 -9.23
CA ALA A 127 7.97 -5.48 -9.40
C ALA A 127 7.12 -6.33 -8.46
N LEU A 128 6.92 -5.89 -7.22
CA LEU A 128 6.05 -6.56 -6.27
C LEU A 128 4.63 -6.65 -6.79
N TYR A 129 4.06 -5.54 -7.23
CA TYR A 129 2.68 -5.52 -7.73
C TYR A 129 2.54 -6.39 -8.99
N GLN A 130 3.48 -6.32 -9.91
CA GLN A 130 3.49 -7.19 -11.10
C GLN A 130 3.50 -8.67 -10.70
N SER A 131 4.29 -9.04 -9.68
CA SER A 131 4.35 -10.42 -9.21
C SER A 131 3.03 -10.90 -8.62
N GLN A 132 2.17 -9.99 -8.17
CA GLN A 132 0.84 -10.30 -7.65
C GLN A 132 -0.26 -10.21 -8.70
N GLY A 133 0.10 -10.00 -9.97
CA GLY A 133 -0.84 -9.99 -11.08
C GLY A 133 -1.32 -8.62 -11.53
N PHE A 134 -0.86 -7.54 -10.89
CA PHE A 134 -1.21 -6.19 -11.32
C PHE A 134 -0.56 -5.86 -12.66
N VAL A 135 -1.28 -5.12 -13.50
CA VAL A 135 -0.81 -4.63 -14.78
C VAL A 135 -0.95 -3.12 -14.84
N GLU A 136 -0.10 -2.47 -15.64
CA GLU A 136 -0.21 -1.03 -15.84
C GLU A 136 -1.54 -0.67 -16.47
N CYS A 137 -2.07 0.47 -16.07
CA CYS A 137 -3.32 1.03 -16.58
C CYS A 137 -3.24 2.55 -16.61
N GLY A 138 -4.29 3.20 -17.12
CA GLY A 138 -4.42 4.65 -17.04
C GLY A 138 -4.85 5.12 -15.65
N PRO A 139 -4.89 6.45 -15.44
CA PRO A 139 -5.39 7.01 -14.19
C PRO A 139 -6.81 6.53 -13.86
N PHE A 140 -7.08 6.36 -12.59
CA PHE A 140 -8.39 5.94 -12.07
C PHE A 140 -8.83 6.92 -10.96
N GLY A 141 -10.10 6.85 -10.57
CA GLY A 141 -10.65 7.74 -9.55
C GLY A 141 -10.45 9.21 -9.95
N ASP A 142 -9.95 10.01 -9.04
CA ASP A 142 -9.70 11.43 -9.26
C ASP A 142 -8.29 11.75 -9.77
N TYR A 143 -7.49 10.71 -10.03
CA TYR A 143 -6.13 10.90 -10.54
C TYR A 143 -6.11 11.43 -11.96
N LYS A 144 -5.09 12.23 -12.27
CA LYS A 144 -4.79 12.73 -13.62
C LYS A 144 -3.49 12.12 -14.11
N PRO A 145 -3.26 12.06 -15.43
CA PRO A 145 -1.96 11.63 -15.96
C PRO A 145 -0.83 12.48 -15.38
N ASP A 146 0.23 11.80 -14.94
CA ASP A 146 1.39 12.44 -14.31
C ASP A 146 2.64 11.61 -14.65
N PRO A 147 3.70 12.22 -15.21
CA PRO A 147 4.92 11.47 -15.55
C PRO A 147 5.62 10.87 -14.33
N ASN A 148 5.34 11.36 -13.13
CA ASN A 148 5.91 10.82 -11.90
C ASN A 148 5.09 9.66 -11.32
N SER A 149 3.94 9.34 -11.92
CA SER A 149 3.03 8.30 -11.44
C SER A 149 2.94 7.14 -12.41
N VAL A 150 2.84 5.93 -11.85
CA VAL A 150 2.48 4.71 -12.56
C VAL A 150 1.21 4.19 -11.92
N PHE A 151 0.20 3.91 -12.73
CA PHE A 151 -1.07 3.36 -12.26
C PHE A 151 -1.13 1.88 -12.63
N MET A 152 -1.60 1.06 -11.70
CA MET A 152 -1.70 -0.38 -11.89
C MET A 152 -3.04 -0.89 -11.39
N THR A 153 -3.51 -2.00 -11.96
CA THR A 153 -4.82 -2.54 -11.62
C THR A 153 -4.81 -4.07 -11.67
N LEU A 154 -5.70 -4.66 -10.87
CA LEU A 154 -5.92 -6.10 -10.82
C LEU A 154 -7.42 -6.38 -10.82
N GLY A 155 -7.89 -7.20 -11.78
CA GLY A 155 -9.26 -7.73 -11.75
C GLY A 155 -9.35 -8.88 -10.76
N LEU A 156 -10.40 -8.90 -9.96
CA LEU A 156 -10.58 -9.91 -8.91
C LEU A 156 -11.50 -11.04 -9.34
#